data_6acaf227a4829b5bd7335908757435ba
#
_entry.id   6acaf227a4829b5bd7335908757435ba
#
_cell.length_a   1.000
_cell.length_b   1.000
_cell.length_c   1.000
_cell.angle_alpha   90.00
_cell.angle_beta   90.00
_cell.angle_gamma   90.00
#
_symmetry.space_group_name_H-M   'P 1'
#
loop_
_entity.id
_entity.type
_entity.pdbx_description
1 polymer ?
#
loop_
_entity_poly.entity_id
_entity_poly.type
_entity_poly.pdbx_seq_one_letter_code
_entity_poly.pdbx_strand_id
1 'polypeptide(L)'
;MKNNKLLAAALLLMLALVLSACSSSSSTSSSNNWPGVAVEEDTVYAANGSAIEAVRDGKRLWTYPTDGSKLQFFAAPAVDDSQVYAGTYSNQLHILNKEDGTLAASIELGSSKEKVIASPILADGNVIVLSSGGTVSAYKTDGSAEPVWQTKLSNELWVTPTLDNGTLYIITLDKKINLLDAATGELKQSVDINGAVMSEPVLYEGKLYFSTFAKEVDAMDLSDGTISTVITVDGEIWGAPLILDGKIIAADMSGYLYIADLESGELLWKSERVAAENYGFIASPVAVSEDTFAVVDETGVINTYDLDGKSVSQRTLGASVYTTPASMENGDIVVVPVSSDGDINVYTADLKEEWAYKSTAAESTETAAESTEEGK
;
A
#
# COMPACT_ATOMS: atom_id res chain seq x y z
N MET A 1 -2.11 68.49 -12.02
CA MET A 1 -2.42 67.80 -10.73
C MET A 1 -3.71 66.94 -10.76
N LYS A 2 -4.52 66.94 -11.81
CA LYS A 2 -5.75 66.10 -11.87
C LYS A 2 -5.51 64.67 -12.32
N ASN A 3 -4.48 64.40 -13.14
CA ASN A 3 -4.24 63.09 -13.74
C ASN A 3 -3.58 62.06 -12.77
N ASN A 4 -2.83 62.54 -11.77
CA ASN A 4 -2.17 61.61 -10.82
C ASN A 4 -3.15 61.00 -9.82
N LYS A 5 -4.28 61.64 -9.55
CA LYS A 5 -5.32 61.11 -8.63
C LYS A 5 -6.12 59.96 -9.29
N LEU A 6 -6.33 60.05 -10.62
CA LEU A 6 -7.01 59.01 -11.40
C LEU A 6 -6.13 57.78 -11.55
N LEU A 7 -4.82 57.95 -11.75
CA LEU A 7 -3.85 56.83 -11.82
C LEU A 7 -3.74 56.12 -10.45
N ALA A 8 -3.70 56.86 -9.35
CA ALA A 8 -3.66 56.30 -8.01
C ALA A 8 -4.94 55.50 -7.65
N ALA A 9 -6.09 56.03 -8.07
CA ALA A 9 -7.39 55.33 -7.88
C ALA A 9 -7.51 54.08 -8.73
N ALA A 10 -7.00 54.09 -9.98
CA ALA A 10 -6.98 52.92 -10.84
C ALA A 10 -5.99 51.83 -10.33
N LEU A 11 -4.85 52.23 -9.77
CA LEU A 11 -3.88 51.30 -9.16
C LEU A 11 -4.45 50.69 -7.87
N LEU A 12 -5.17 51.44 -7.03
CA LEU A 12 -5.84 50.92 -5.84
C LEU A 12 -7.01 49.98 -6.16
N LEU A 13 -7.75 50.25 -7.26
CA LEU A 13 -8.80 49.33 -7.73
C LEU A 13 -8.23 48.03 -8.31
N MET A 14 -7.11 48.07 -9.04
CA MET A 14 -6.42 46.85 -9.49
C MET A 14 -5.84 46.04 -8.32
N LEU A 15 -5.29 46.70 -7.31
CA LEU A 15 -4.78 46.01 -6.13
C LEU A 15 -5.91 45.35 -5.31
N ALA A 16 -7.09 45.94 -5.26
CA ALA A 16 -8.27 45.34 -4.61
C ALA A 16 -8.85 44.15 -5.39
N LEU A 17 -8.73 44.14 -6.74
CA LEU A 17 -9.14 43.01 -7.57
C LEU A 17 -8.18 41.83 -7.51
N VAL A 18 -6.89 42.07 -7.25
CA VAL A 18 -5.90 41.00 -7.04
C VAL A 18 -6.02 40.36 -5.66
N LEU A 19 -6.50 41.10 -4.67
CA LEU A 19 -6.71 40.58 -3.30
C LEU A 19 -8.02 39.81 -3.13
N SER A 20 -8.99 39.94 -4.05
CA SER A 20 -10.24 39.16 -4.01
C SER A 20 -10.18 37.87 -4.85
N ALA A 21 -9.08 37.61 -5.56
CA ALA A 21 -8.87 36.35 -6.29
C ALA A 21 -8.17 35.24 -5.47
N CYS A 22 -7.85 35.51 -4.20
CA CYS A 22 -7.20 34.53 -3.31
C CYS A 22 -8.09 34.16 -2.12
N SER A 23 -9.38 33.87 -2.34
CA SER A 23 -10.20 33.24 -1.31
C SER A 23 -11.22 32.26 -1.87
N SER A 24 -10.80 31.43 -2.80
CA SER A 24 -11.32 30.09 -2.93
C SER A 24 -10.18 29.14 -2.56
N SER A 25 -9.86 29.08 -1.27
CA SER A 25 -9.25 27.87 -0.74
C SER A 25 -10.32 26.78 -0.82
N SER A 26 -10.49 26.17 -1.98
CA SER A 26 -10.79 24.76 -1.99
C SER A 26 -9.64 24.15 -1.17
N SER A 27 -9.88 23.87 0.08
CA SER A 27 -9.09 22.87 0.81
C SER A 27 -9.32 21.56 0.07
N THR A 28 -8.60 21.36 -1.05
CA THR A 28 -8.20 20.03 -1.40
C THR A 28 -7.33 19.61 -0.24
N SER A 29 -7.93 18.97 0.76
CA SER A 29 -7.20 18.07 1.62
C SER A 29 -6.58 17.06 0.64
N SER A 30 -5.31 17.30 0.25
CA SER A 30 -4.49 16.26 -0.32
C SER A 30 -4.40 15.24 0.79
N SER A 31 -5.29 14.26 0.77
CA SER A 31 -5.14 13.08 1.59
C SER A 31 -3.88 12.41 1.05
N ASN A 32 -2.74 12.60 1.75
CA ASN A 32 -1.53 11.80 1.54
C ASN A 32 -1.80 10.39 2.08
N ASN A 33 -2.86 9.77 1.60
CA ASN A 33 -3.34 8.50 2.08
C ASN A 33 -2.85 7.41 1.13
N TRP A 34 -2.04 6.52 1.62
CA TRP A 34 -1.59 5.31 0.94
C TRP A 34 -2.21 4.13 1.68
N PRO A 35 -3.47 3.79 1.38
CA PRO A 35 -4.19 2.80 2.15
C PRO A 35 -3.56 1.43 1.97
N GLY A 36 -3.15 0.79 3.07
CA GLY A 36 -2.72 -0.60 3.07
C GLY A 36 -3.95 -1.53 3.02
N VAL A 37 -3.88 -2.59 2.24
CA VAL A 37 -4.98 -3.54 2.05
C VAL A 37 -4.50 -4.95 2.29
N ALA A 38 -5.19 -5.69 3.14
CA ALA A 38 -5.07 -7.13 3.28
C ALA A 38 -6.42 -7.78 2.94
N VAL A 39 -6.36 -8.94 2.31
CA VAL A 39 -7.54 -9.77 2.02
C VAL A 39 -7.32 -11.12 2.66
N GLU A 40 -8.34 -11.59 3.37
CA GLU A 40 -8.37 -12.93 3.91
C GLU A 40 -9.75 -13.53 3.65
N GLU A 41 -9.77 -14.64 2.94
CA GLU A 41 -10.98 -15.23 2.40
C GLU A 41 -11.78 -14.21 1.57
N ASP A 42 -12.96 -13.81 2.02
CA ASP A 42 -13.87 -12.84 1.40
C ASP A 42 -13.90 -11.48 2.14
N THR A 43 -13.01 -11.29 3.13
CA THR A 43 -12.96 -10.07 3.95
C THR A 43 -11.77 -9.20 3.57
N VAL A 44 -12.06 -7.93 3.31
CA VAL A 44 -11.07 -6.89 3.05
C VAL A 44 -10.80 -6.12 4.34
N TYR A 45 -9.54 -6.06 4.74
CA TYR A 45 -9.05 -5.25 5.85
C TYR A 45 -8.29 -4.06 5.27
N ALA A 46 -8.82 -2.87 5.40
CA ALA A 46 -8.24 -1.66 4.84
C ALA A 46 -7.75 -0.72 5.92
N ALA A 47 -6.48 -0.30 5.80
CA ALA A 47 -5.89 0.79 6.58
C ALA A 47 -6.08 2.10 5.79
N ASN A 48 -7.14 2.85 6.08
CA ASN A 48 -7.57 4.01 5.28
C ASN A 48 -7.10 5.36 5.85
N GLY A 49 -5.96 5.39 6.50
CA GLY A 49 -5.37 6.58 7.14
C GLY A 49 -5.87 6.78 8.54
N SER A 50 -7.15 6.98 8.80
CA SER A 50 -7.67 7.25 10.15
C SER A 50 -8.21 6.00 10.87
N ALA A 51 -8.43 4.92 10.16
CA ALA A 51 -9.04 3.70 10.70
C ALA A 51 -8.52 2.44 10.01
N ILE A 52 -8.70 1.31 10.70
CA ILE A 52 -8.74 -0.02 10.10
C ILE A 52 -10.21 -0.39 9.97
N GLU A 53 -10.61 -0.85 8.81
CA GLU A 53 -11.98 -1.30 8.54
C GLU A 53 -11.95 -2.74 8.01
N ALA A 54 -12.84 -3.58 8.53
CA ALA A 54 -13.13 -4.89 7.95
C ALA A 54 -14.43 -4.80 7.17
N VAL A 55 -14.38 -5.17 5.90
CA VAL A 55 -15.50 -5.06 4.96
C VAL A 55 -15.66 -6.38 4.20
N ARG A 56 -16.90 -6.84 4.08
CA ARG A 56 -17.28 -8.04 3.32
C ARG A 56 -18.56 -7.76 2.55
N ASP A 57 -18.63 -8.13 1.28
CA ASP A 57 -19.80 -7.92 0.41
C ASP A 57 -20.32 -6.47 0.43
N GLY A 58 -19.41 -5.49 0.43
CA GLY A 58 -19.76 -4.07 0.49
C GLY A 58 -20.33 -3.61 1.83
N LYS A 59 -20.27 -4.42 2.88
CA LYS A 59 -20.76 -4.09 4.22
C LYS A 59 -19.62 -4.07 5.23
N ARG A 60 -19.55 -2.99 6.02
CA ARG A 60 -18.62 -2.89 7.13
C ARG A 60 -19.01 -3.87 8.23
N LEU A 61 -18.10 -4.78 8.58
CA LEU A 61 -18.24 -5.64 9.75
C LEU A 61 -17.90 -4.86 11.01
N TRP A 62 -16.78 -4.14 11.00
CA TRP A 62 -16.34 -3.28 12.09
C TRP A 62 -15.36 -2.20 11.59
N THR A 63 -15.10 -1.23 12.43
CA THR A 63 -14.07 -0.18 12.26
C THR A 63 -13.33 0.04 13.58
N TYR A 64 -12.04 0.40 13.48
CA TYR A 64 -11.20 0.75 14.63
C TYR A 64 -10.32 1.96 14.27
N PRO A 65 -10.19 2.98 15.16
CA PRO A 65 -10.81 3.12 16.48
C PRO A 65 -12.26 3.60 16.41
N THR A 66 -13.03 3.34 17.49
CA THR A 66 -14.42 3.80 17.64
C THR A 66 -14.57 4.97 18.59
N ASP A 67 -13.50 5.33 19.31
CA ASP A 67 -13.50 6.33 20.39
C ASP A 67 -13.12 7.76 19.93
N GLY A 68 -12.91 7.96 18.61
CA GLY A 68 -12.48 9.24 18.04
C GLY A 68 -10.98 9.53 18.23
N SER A 69 -10.18 8.53 18.60
CA SER A 69 -8.71 8.64 18.64
C SER A 69 -8.16 9.05 17.29
N LYS A 70 -7.14 9.93 17.29
CA LYS A 70 -6.47 10.40 16.07
C LYS A 70 -5.30 9.49 15.69
N LEU A 71 -5.59 8.22 15.51
CA LEU A 71 -4.62 7.25 14.99
C LEU A 71 -4.46 7.40 13.48
N GLN A 72 -3.34 6.93 12.95
CA GLN A 72 -3.09 6.88 11.52
C GLN A 72 -2.49 5.52 11.15
N PHE A 73 -3.08 4.89 10.13
CA PHE A 73 -2.72 3.58 9.63
C PHE A 73 -2.52 3.65 8.12
N PHE A 74 -1.35 3.22 7.64
CA PHE A 74 -1.02 3.21 6.21
C PHE A 74 -0.51 1.84 5.76
N ALA A 75 0.12 1.08 6.65
CA ALA A 75 0.55 -0.28 6.37
C ALA A 75 -0.66 -1.23 6.30
N ALA A 76 -0.65 -2.18 5.39
CA ALA A 76 -1.64 -3.24 5.40
C ALA A 76 -1.55 -4.02 6.73
N PRO A 77 -2.66 -4.31 7.39
CA PRO A 77 -2.62 -5.12 8.59
C PRO A 77 -2.26 -6.58 8.27
N ALA A 78 -1.57 -7.25 9.20
CA ALA A 78 -1.48 -8.70 9.16
C ALA A 78 -2.70 -9.30 9.86
N VAL A 79 -3.16 -10.46 9.38
CA VAL A 79 -4.36 -11.12 9.91
C VAL A 79 -4.05 -12.59 10.16
N ASP A 80 -4.51 -13.13 11.29
CA ASP A 80 -4.54 -14.56 11.57
C ASP A 80 -5.98 -15.04 11.85
N ASP A 81 -6.14 -16.26 12.31
CA ASP A 81 -7.45 -16.86 12.58
C ASP A 81 -8.31 -16.05 13.58
N SER A 82 -7.69 -15.28 14.48
CA SER A 82 -8.34 -14.64 15.63
C SER A 82 -8.10 -13.13 15.76
N GLN A 83 -7.04 -12.60 15.15
CA GLN A 83 -6.57 -11.25 15.40
C GLN A 83 -6.14 -10.52 14.12
N VAL A 84 -6.17 -9.19 14.21
CA VAL A 84 -5.67 -8.25 13.20
C VAL A 84 -4.58 -7.39 13.83
N TYR A 85 -3.42 -7.35 13.20
CA TYR A 85 -2.22 -6.65 13.68
C TYR A 85 -1.98 -5.41 12.85
N ALA A 86 -2.16 -4.24 13.42
CA ALA A 86 -2.09 -2.96 12.72
C ALA A 86 -0.97 -2.08 13.27
N GLY A 87 -0.04 -1.72 12.39
CA GLY A 87 1.01 -0.75 12.71
C GLY A 87 0.51 0.69 12.57
N THR A 88 0.82 1.54 13.55
CA THR A 88 0.42 2.95 13.52
C THR A 88 1.55 3.87 13.05
N TYR A 89 1.18 5.02 12.55
CA TYR A 89 2.11 6.10 12.20
C TYR A 89 2.72 6.81 13.42
N SER A 90 2.30 6.42 14.64
CA SER A 90 2.89 6.83 15.92
C SER A 90 3.85 5.79 16.49
N ASN A 91 4.26 4.80 15.68
CA ASN A 91 5.17 3.71 16.07
C ASN A 91 4.61 2.82 17.19
N GLN A 92 3.38 2.38 17.03
CA GLN A 92 2.70 1.43 17.90
C GLN A 92 2.22 0.22 17.07
N LEU A 93 2.12 -0.93 17.71
CA LEU A 93 1.42 -2.09 17.19
C LEU A 93 0.11 -2.23 17.96
N HIS A 94 -1.02 -2.20 17.25
CA HIS A 94 -2.33 -2.48 17.80
C HIS A 94 -2.76 -3.89 17.37
N ILE A 95 -3.22 -4.66 18.34
CA ILE A 95 -3.74 -6.02 18.15
C ILE A 95 -5.25 -5.94 18.39
N LEU A 96 -6.04 -6.28 17.38
CA LEU A 96 -7.49 -6.20 17.41
C LEU A 96 -8.09 -7.59 17.32
N ASN A 97 -9.23 -7.82 17.95
CA ASN A 97 -10.02 -9.02 17.73
C ASN A 97 -10.57 -9.02 16.28
N LYS A 98 -10.35 -10.09 15.54
CA LYS A 98 -10.77 -10.21 14.14
C LYS A 98 -12.29 -10.16 13.98
N GLU A 99 -13.05 -10.68 14.95
CA GLU A 99 -14.51 -10.79 14.88
C GLU A 99 -15.21 -9.43 14.99
N ASP A 100 -14.74 -8.53 15.88
CA ASP A 100 -15.46 -7.32 16.24
C ASP A 100 -14.63 -6.03 16.22
N GLY A 101 -13.33 -6.13 15.89
CA GLY A 101 -12.41 -4.99 15.82
C GLY A 101 -12.05 -4.37 17.18
N THR A 102 -12.42 -5.00 18.30
CA THR A 102 -12.06 -4.48 19.64
C THR A 102 -10.57 -4.59 19.90
N LEU A 103 -10.00 -3.55 20.54
CA LEU A 103 -8.58 -3.54 20.90
C LEU A 103 -8.27 -4.59 21.97
N ALA A 104 -7.45 -5.57 21.63
CA ALA A 104 -6.94 -6.57 22.56
C ALA A 104 -5.65 -6.10 23.26
N ALA A 105 -4.73 -5.48 22.52
CA ALA A 105 -3.49 -4.94 23.07
C ALA A 105 -2.95 -3.77 22.23
N SER A 106 -2.17 -2.90 22.88
CA SER A 106 -1.39 -1.84 22.22
C SER A 106 0.04 -1.89 22.74
N ILE A 107 1.02 -1.98 21.85
CA ILE A 107 2.43 -2.13 22.16
C ILE A 107 3.20 -0.94 21.59
N GLU A 108 3.92 -0.22 22.45
CA GLU A 108 4.84 0.85 22.05
C GLU A 108 6.11 0.23 21.45
N LEU A 109 6.46 0.61 20.22
CA LEU A 109 7.62 0.04 19.51
C LEU A 109 8.90 0.87 19.69
N GLY A 110 8.85 1.90 20.53
CA GLY A 110 9.97 2.79 20.80
C GLY A 110 9.64 4.26 20.58
N SER A 111 10.47 5.00 19.83
CA SER A 111 10.28 6.43 19.64
C SER A 111 9.03 6.76 18.81
N SER A 112 8.14 7.60 19.33
CA SER A 112 6.97 8.09 18.59
C SER A 112 7.32 9.02 17.39
N LYS A 113 8.60 9.32 17.16
CA LYS A 113 9.08 10.00 15.95
C LYS A 113 9.27 9.04 14.78
N GLU A 114 9.42 7.76 15.07
CA GLU A 114 9.44 6.71 14.06
C GLU A 114 7.99 6.29 13.73
N LYS A 115 7.82 5.49 12.70
CA LYS A 115 6.51 5.13 12.15
C LYS A 115 6.53 3.66 11.76
N VAL A 116 5.38 3.00 11.76
CA VAL A 116 5.20 1.73 11.06
C VAL A 116 4.65 2.05 9.67
N ILE A 117 5.46 1.78 8.65
CA ILE A 117 5.13 2.03 7.24
C ILE A 117 5.01 0.68 6.50
N ALA A 118 5.94 -0.24 6.78
CA ALA A 118 5.91 -1.60 6.29
C ALA A 118 4.82 -2.41 7.01
N SER A 119 4.18 -3.32 6.30
CA SER A 119 3.17 -4.22 6.88
C SER A 119 3.81 -5.16 7.91
N PRO A 120 3.17 -5.39 9.07
CA PRO A 120 3.57 -6.46 9.97
C PRO A 120 3.47 -7.81 9.27
N ILE A 121 4.30 -8.77 9.66
CA ILE A 121 4.22 -10.15 9.19
C ILE A 121 4.14 -11.12 10.35
N LEU A 122 3.53 -12.28 10.12
CA LEU A 122 3.38 -13.33 11.11
C LEU A 122 4.40 -14.44 10.88
N ALA A 123 5.09 -14.88 11.96
CA ALA A 123 6.07 -15.94 11.92
C ALA A 123 6.10 -16.69 13.26
N ASP A 124 5.86 -18.00 13.24
CA ASP A 124 6.02 -18.91 14.38
C ASP A 124 5.38 -18.41 15.69
N GLY A 125 4.12 -17.90 15.61
CA GLY A 125 3.38 -17.38 16.77
C GLY A 125 3.86 -16.01 17.27
N ASN A 126 4.63 -15.31 16.44
CA ASN A 126 5.05 -13.94 16.67
C ASN A 126 4.54 -13.02 15.54
N VAL A 127 4.37 -11.76 15.86
CA VAL A 127 4.20 -10.68 14.89
C VAL A 127 5.50 -9.88 14.81
N ILE A 128 6.03 -9.73 13.60
CA ILE A 128 7.26 -9.00 13.31
C ILE A 128 6.90 -7.65 12.74
N VAL A 129 7.43 -6.59 13.36
CA VAL A 129 7.11 -5.20 13.02
C VAL A 129 8.40 -4.43 12.74
N LEU A 130 8.34 -3.58 11.73
CA LEU A 130 9.44 -2.72 11.29
C LEU A 130 9.12 -1.27 11.62
N SER A 131 9.97 -0.63 12.44
CA SER A 131 9.93 0.83 12.63
C SER A 131 10.76 1.53 11.57
N SER A 132 10.26 2.62 11.03
CA SER A 132 10.92 3.39 9.97
C SER A 132 12.36 3.82 10.30
N GLY A 133 12.70 3.91 11.58
CA GLY A 133 14.06 4.21 12.02
C GLY A 133 15.06 3.06 11.90
N GLY A 134 14.67 1.90 11.38
CA GLY A 134 15.59 0.75 11.18
C GLY A 134 15.51 -0.32 12.28
N THR A 135 14.52 -0.28 13.15
CA THR A 135 14.34 -1.30 14.18
C THR A 135 13.37 -2.39 13.70
N VAL A 136 13.78 -3.65 13.79
CA VAL A 136 12.95 -4.84 13.54
C VAL A 136 12.72 -5.51 14.88
N SER A 137 11.46 -5.80 15.21
CA SER A 137 11.09 -6.38 16.51
C SER A 137 10.06 -7.49 16.31
N ALA A 138 10.21 -8.59 17.04
CA ALA A 138 9.20 -9.62 17.12
C ALA A 138 8.51 -9.57 18.49
N TYR A 139 7.19 -9.61 18.47
CA TYR A 139 6.34 -9.68 19.66
C TYR A 139 5.47 -10.93 19.59
N LYS A 140 5.07 -11.45 20.73
CA LYS A 140 4.11 -12.54 20.75
C LYS A 140 2.73 -12.05 20.31
N THR A 141 2.00 -12.91 19.63
CA THR A 141 0.61 -12.65 19.19
C THR A 141 -0.36 -12.51 20.37
N ASP A 142 0.02 -12.94 21.59
CA ASP A 142 -0.78 -12.82 22.82
C ASP A 142 -0.87 -11.39 23.39
N GLY A 143 -0.17 -10.41 22.78
CA GLY A 143 -0.18 -9.02 23.21
C GLY A 143 0.83 -8.69 24.31
N SER A 144 1.77 -9.59 24.61
CA SER A 144 2.88 -9.32 25.53
C SER A 144 3.70 -8.12 25.03
N ALA A 145 3.91 -7.11 25.89
CA ALA A 145 4.57 -5.86 25.52
C ALA A 145 6.09 -5.97 25.34
N GLU A 146 6.71 -6.99 25.93
CA GLU A 146 8.15 -7.22 25.80
C GLU A 146 8.46 -7.94 24.49
N PRO A 147 9.40 -7.44 23.66
CA PRO A 147 9.77 -8.12 22.44
C PRO A 147 10.46 -9.46 22.72
N VAL A 148 10.17 -10.46 21.90
CA VAL A 148 10.89 -11.75 21.89
C VAL A 148 12.35 -11.52 21.49
N TRP A 149 12.54 -10.67 20.48
CA TRP A 149 13.83 -10.15 20.05
C TRP A 149 13.67 -8.78 19.38
N GLN A 150 14.78 -8.04 19.32
CA GLN A 150 14.85 -6.77 18.64
C GLN A 150 16.22 -6.60 17.99
N THR A 151 16.23 -6.19 16.71
CA THR A 151 17.45 -5.96 15.93
C THR A 151 17.42 -4.58 15.31
N LYS A 152 18.54 -3.84 15.41
CA LYS A 152 18.71 -2.52 14.79
C LYS A 152 19.52 -2.67 13.52
N LEU A 153 18.90 -2.33 12.39
CA LEU A 153 19.57 -2.22 11.09
C LEU A 153 20.10 -0.79 10.88
N SER A 154 20.97 -0.66 9.88
CA SER A 154 21.73 0.58 9.65
C SER A 154 20.92 1.71 9.03
N ASN A 155 19.76 1.42 8.43
CA ASN A 155 19.00 2.40 7.67
C ASN A 155 17.48 2.23 7.79
N GLU A 156 16.74 3.13 7.16
CA GLU A 156 15.27 3.17 7.21
C GLU A 156 14.62 1.93 6.57
N LEU A 157 13.46 1.56 7.12
CA LEU A 157 12.67 0.39 6.75
C LEU A 157 11.29 0.85 6.28
N TRP A 158 11.07 0.79 4.97
CA TRP A 158 9.80 1.19 4.34
C TRP A 158 9.11 0.03 3.62
N VAL A 159 9.87 -1.00 3.31
CA VAL A 159 9.43 -2.14 2.51
C VAL A 159 9.02 -3.27 3.44
N THR A 160 7.86 -3.87 3.19
CA THR A 160 7.40 -5.09 3.88
C THR A 160 8.41 -6.21 3.63
N PRO A 161 8.89 -6.90 4.68
CA PRO A 161 9.85 -7.97 4.52
C PRO A 161 9.21 -9.23 3.94
N THR A 162 9.99 -10.00 3.22
CA THR A 162 9.59 -11.35 2.77
C THR A 162 10.15 -12.38 3.74
N LEU A 163 9.34 -13.39 4.08
CA LEU A 163 9.73 -14.51 4.93
C LEU A 163 9.79 -15.80 4.11
N ASP A 164 10.92 -16.48 4.15
CA ASP A 164 11.09 -17.82 3.57
C ASP A 164 11.91 -18.71 4.51
N ASN A 165 11.42 -19.93 4.79
CA ASN A 165 12.11 -20.96 5.56
C ASN A 165 12.79 -20.43 6.84
N GLY A 166 12.09 -19.57 7.62
CA GLY A 166 12.59 -18.97 8.85
C GLY A 166 13.65 -17.87 8.66
N THR A 167 13.85 -17.40 7.44
CA THR A 167 14.72 -16.25 7.12
C THR A 167 13.88 -15.07 6.67
N LEU A 168 14.11 -13.92 7.29
CA LEU A 168 13.54 -12.63 6.91
C LEU A 168 14.47 -11.92 5.92
N TYR A 169 13.95 -11.55 4.78
CA TYR A 169 14.64 -10.74 3.78
C TYR A 169 14.13 -9.30 3.91
N ILE A 170 14.94 -8.43 4.47
CA ILE A 170 14.58 -7.06 4.81
C ILE A 170 15.39 -6.09 3.95
N ILE A 171 14.69 -5.29 3.15
CA ILE A 171 15.33 -4.28 2.30
C ILE A 171 15.38 -2.95 3.04
N THR A 172 16.56 -2.34 3.04
CA THR A 172 16.82 -1.01 3.61
C THR A 172 17.08 0.02 2.52
N LEU A 173 16.76 1.30 2.79
CA LEU A 173 16.89 2.39 1.80
C LEU A 173 18.35 2.67 1.37
N ASP A 174 19.34 2.16 2.10
CA ASP A 174 20.75 2.18 1.70
C ASP A 174 21.14 1.07 0.72
N LYS A 175 20.13 0.48 0.06
CA LYS A 175 20.30 -0.51 -1.01
C LYS A 175 20.95 -1.80 -0.51
N LYS A 176 20.38 -2.39 0.52
CA LYS A 176 20.81 -3.69 1.06
C LYS A 176 19.62 -4.61 1.26
N ILE A 177 19.84 -5.89 1.02
CA ILE A 177 18.99 -6.96 1.51
C ILE A 177 19.66 -7.53 2.75
N ASN A 178 18.98 -7.45 3.90
CA ASN A 178 19.47 -7.96 5.17
C ASN A 178 18.72 -9.26 5.50
N LEU A 179 19.45 -10.33 5.73
CA LEU A 179 18.95 -11.64 6.04
C LEU A 179 18.97 -11.85 7.54
N LEU A 180 17.81 -11.90 8.18
CA LEU A 180 17.68 -12.16 9.62
C LEU A 180 17.06 -13.53 9.86
N ASP A 181 17.48 -14.19 10.92
CA ASP A 181 16.78 -15.34 11.46
C ASP A 181 15.45 -14.88 12.09
N ALA A 182 14.32 -15.40 11.63
CA ALA A 182 13.01 -14.96 12.08
C ALA A 182 12.71 -15.32 13.54
N ALA A 183 13.33 -16.39 14.08
CA ALA A 183 13.11 -16.83 15.45
C ALA A 183 13.95 -16.04 16.48
N THR A 184 15.13 -15.56 16.07
CA THR A 184 16.10 -14.94 17.01
C THR A 184 16.41 -13.48 16.70
N GLY A 185 16.08 -12.99 15.49
CA GLY A 185 16.45 -11.67 15.00
C GLY A 185 17.93 -11.52 14.65
N GLU A 186 18.72 -12.62 14.66
CA GLU A 186 20.15 -12.57 14.33
C GLU A 186 20.35 -12.17 12.86
N LEU A 187 21.14 -11.11 12.62
CA LEU A 187 21.56 -10.71 11.29
C LEU A 187 22.61 -11.69 10.75
N LYS A 188 22.23 -12.52 9.80
CA LYS A 188 23.11 -13.54 9.18
C LYS A 188 23.96 -12.97 8.07
N GLN A 189 23.39 -12.08 7.24
CA GLN A 189 24.05 -11.53 6.07
C GLN A 189 23.43 -10.19 5.66
N SER A 190 24.21 -9.33 5.00
CA SER A 190 23.75 -8.16 4.26
C SER A 190 24.37 -8.18 2.87
N VAL A 191 23.52 -8.01 1.85
CA VAL A 191 23.91 -8.05 0.43
C VAL A 191 23.58 -6.70 -0.19
N ASP A 192 24.56 -6.11 -0.87
CA ASP A 192 24.37 -4.85 -1.59
C ASP A 192 23.57 -5.09 -2.89
N ILE A 193 22.64 -4.16 -3.19
CA ILE A 193 21.85 -4.15 -4.43
C ILE A 193 22.10 -2.87 -5.23
N ASN A 194 21.85 -2.91 -6.54
CA ASN A 194 22.23 -1.79 -7.43
C ASN A 194 21.31 -0.57 -7.27
N GLY A 195 20.01 -0.75 -7.03
CA GLY A 195 19.01 0.31 -6.96
C GLY A 195 18.21 0.31 -5.65
N ALA A 196 17.55 1.43 -5.35
CA ALA A 196 16.57 1.46 -4.27
C ALA A 196 15.35 0.62 -4.65
N VAL A 197 14.79 -0.10 -3.68
CA VAL A 197 13.57 -0.91 -3.80
C VAL A 197 12.50 -0.30 -2.92
N MET A 198 11.28 -0.15 -3.44
CA MET A 198 10.18 0.54 -2.78
C MET A 198 8.94 -0.34 -2.59
N SER A 199 9.01 -1.59 -3.02
CA SER A 199 7.91 -2.57 -2.92
C SER A 199 8.40 -3.89 -2.33
N GLU A 200 7.47 -4.66 -1.80
CA GLU A 200 7.75 -5.99 -1.26
C GLU A 200 8.33 -6.91 -2.36
N PRO A 201 9.44 -7.62 -2.09
CA PRO A 201 9.98 -8.59 -3.03
C PRO A 201 9.07 -9.80 -3.21
N VAL A 202 9.14 -10.43 -4.39
CA VAL A 202 8.36 -11.61 -4.75
C VAL A 202 9.21 -12.86 -4.63
N LEU A 203 8.75 -13.81 -3.82
CA LEU A 203 9.38 -15.12 -3.68
C LEU A 203 8.81 -16.07 -4.74
N TYR A 204 9.68 -16.64 -5.57
CA TYR A 204 9.27 -17.62 -6.56
C TYR A 204 10.41 -18.60 -6.84
N GLU A 205 10.15 -19.91 -6.77
CA GLU A 205 11.08 -21.01 -7.07
C GLU A 205 12.49 -20.85 -6.46
N GLY A 206 12.56 -20.49 -5.17
CA GLY A 206 13.83 -20.35 -4.43
C GLY A 206 14.63 -19.10 -4.80
N LYS A 207 14.03 -18.14 -5.45
CA LYS A 207 14.60 -16.82 -5.74
C LYS A 207 13.70 -15.70 -5.22
N LEU A 208 14.34 -14.60 -4.86
CA LEU A 208 13.68 -13.37 -4.43
C LEU A 208 13.79 -12.33 -5.54
N TYR A 209 12.67 -12.02 -6.19
CA TYR A 209 12.60 -11.06 -7.29
C TYR A 209 12.21 -9.67 -6.74
N PHE A 210 12.88 -8.62 -7.21
CA PHE A 210 12.61 -7.25 -6.78
C PHE A 210 12.90 -6.25 -7.88
N SER A 211 12.06 -5.23 -7.94
CA SER A 211 12.20 -4.11 -8.86
C SER A 211 13.01 -2.99 -8.24
N THR A 212 13.80 -2.28 -9.05
CA THR A 212 14.70 -1.24 -8.57
C THR A 212 14.53 0.09 -9.31
N PHE A 213 14.93 1.17 -8.65
CA PHE A 213 15.06 2.50 -9.28
C PHE A 213 16.26 2.57 -10.23
N ALA A 214 17.10 1.52 -10.31
CA ALA A 214 18.10 1.38 -11.36
C ALA A 214 17.50 0.90 -12.69
N LYS A 215 16.16 0.79 -12.79
CA LYS A 215 15.41 0.34 -13.99
C LYS A 215 15.63 -1.13 -14.31
N GLU A 216 15.80 -1.93 -13.28
CA GLU A 216 16.06 -3.36 -13.38
C GLU A 216 15.05 -4.11 -12.52
N VAL A 217 14.68 -5.29 -12.99
CA VAL A 217 14.13 -6.34 -12.14
C VAL A 217 15.25 -7.33 -11.92
N ASP A 218 15.65 -7.48 -10.68
CA ASP A 218 16.72 -8.38 -10.26
C ASP A 218 16.15 -9.60 -9.53
N ALA A 219 16.92 -10.68 -9.52
CA ALA A 219 16.64 -11.88 -8.76
C ALA A 219 17.83 -12.25 -7.88
N MET A 220 17.58 -12.49 -6.60
CA MET A 220 18.55 -13.08 -5.66
C MET A 220 18.28 -14.55 -5.51
N ASP A 221 19.25 -15.41 -5.81
CA ASP A 221 19.18 -16.83 -5.53
C ASP A 221 19.33 -17.07 -4.02
N LEU A 222 18.35 -17.72 -3.40
CA LEU A 222 18.31 -17.91 -1.93
C LEU A 222 19.30 -18.97 -1.45
N SER A 223 19.83 -19.79 -2.36
CA SER A 223 20.77 -20.86 -2.00
C SER A 223 22.20 -20.35 -1.76
N ASP A 224 22.61 -19.28 -2.46
CA ASP A 224 23.96 -18.76 -2.38
C ASP A 224 24.06 -17.23 -2.25
N GLY A 225 22.91 -16.52 -2.33
CA GLY A 225 22.81 -15.06 -2.21
C GLY A 225 23.29 -14.29 -3.45
N THR A 226 23.51 -14.96 -4.59
CA THR A 226 23.90 -14.28 -5.82
C THR A 226 22.76 -13.50 -6.42
N ILE A 227 23.04 -12.30 -6.94
CA ILE A 227 22.06 -11.42 -7.59
C ILE A 227 22.37 -11.36 -9.08
N SER A 228 21.32 -11.49 -9.89
CA SER A 228 21.38 -11.33 -11.34
C SER A 228 20.22 -10.46 -11.83
N THR A 229 20.48 -9.63 -12.84
CA THR A 229 19.43 -8.86 -13.50
C THR A 229 18.66 -9.77 -14.44
N VAL A 230 17.32 -9.82 -14.26
CA VAL A 230 16.40 -10.58 -15.11
C VAL A 230 16.03 -9.77 -16.34
N ILE A 231 15.56 -8.53 -16.14
CA ILE A 231 15.24 -7.60 -17.22
C ILE A 231 15.69 -6.18 -16.89
N THR A 232 15.98 -5.41 -17.93
CA THR A 232 16.18 -3.95 -17.86
C THR A 232 15.05 -3.26 -18.62
N VAL A 233 14.50 -2.19 -18.04
CA VAL A 233 13.40 -1.39 -18.59
C VAL A 233 13.81 0.06 -18.81
N ASP A 234 12.92 0.90 -19.35
CA ASP A 234 13.30 2.28 -19.71
C ASP A 234 13.13 3.28 -18.56
N GLY A 235 12.21 3.02 -17.61
CA GLY A 235 11.91 3.89 -16.47
C GLY A 235 12.22 3.23 -15.12
N GLU A 236 12.28 4.05 -14.07
CA GLU A 236 12.34 3.55 -12.69
C GLU A 236 11.11 2.69 -12.40
N ILE A 237 11.27 1.64 -11.60
CA ILE A 237 10.18 0.77 -11.19
C ILE A 237 9.95 0.96 -9.69
N TRP A 238 8.70 1.33 -9.32
CA TRP A 238 8.30 1.44 -7.92
C TRP A 238 7.67 0.13 -7.41
N GLY A 239 6.72 -0.42 -8.16
CA GLY A 239 5.98 -1.62 -7.80
C GLY A 239 6.81 -2.89 -7.89
N ALA A 240 6.37 -3.95 -7.22
CA ALA A 240 6.94 -5.29 -7.37
C ALA A 240 6.70 -5.85 -8.78
N PRO A 241 7.57 -6.73 -9.29
CA PRO A 241 7.25 -7.48 -10.48
C PRO A 241 6.16 -8.51 -10.19
N LEU A 242 5.36 -8.87 -11.20
CA LEU A 242 4.46 -10.01 -11.14
C LEU A 242 5.07 -11.18 -11.90
N ILE A 243 5.04 -12.37 -11.31
CA ILE A 243 5.41 -13.61 -11.98
C ILE A 243 4.13 -14.41 -12.24
N LEU A 244 3.90 -14.76 -13.50
CA LEU A 244 2.68 -15.43 -13.93
C LEU A 244 2.99 -16.32 -15.15
N ASP A 245 2.69 -17.61 -15.07
CA ASP A 245 2.88 -18.60 -16.14
C ASP A 245 4.25 -18.50 -16.83
N GLY A 246 5.34 -18.56 -16.05
CA GLY A 246 6.72 -18.50 -16.56
C GLY A 246 7.14 -17.17 -17.19
N LYS A 247 6.34 -16.13 -16.99
CA LYS A 247 6.65 -14.75 -17.44
C LYS A 247 6.84 -13.83 -16.26
N ILE A 248 7.62 -12.78 -16.45
CA ILE A 248 7.78 -11.68 -15.50
C ILE A 248 7.20 -10.41 -16.10
N ILE A 249 6.34 -9.75 -15.34
CA ILE A 249 5.64 -8.53 -15.74
C ILE A 249 6.13 -7.39 -14.87
N ALA A 250 6.53 -6.29 -15.50
CA ALA A 250 6.92 -5.06 -14.81
C ALA A 250 6.16 -3.85 -15.38
N ALA A 251 5.93 -2.85 -14.51
CA ALA A 251 5.30 -1.60 -14.85
C ALA A 251 6.18 -0.44 -14.36
N ASP A 252 6.57 0.48 -15.22
CA ASP A 252 7.48 1.55 -14.86
C ASP A 252 6.76 2.89 -14.57
N MET A 253 7.47 3.78 -13.89
CA MET A 253 6.99 5.12 -13.56
C MET A 253 6.89 6.05 -14.78
N SER A 254 7.36 5.61 -15.95
CA SER A 254 7.19 6.31 -17.24
C SER A 254 5.90 5.89 -17.96
N GLY A 255 5.16 4.94 -17.41
CA GLY A 255 3.86 4.48 -17.89
C GLY A 255 3.91 3.38 -18.93
N TYR A 256 4.97 2.60 -18.98
CA TYR A 256 5.12 1.44 -19.85
C TYR A 256 5.01 0.13 -19.08
N LEU A 257 4.53 -0.90 -19.77
CA LEU A 257 4.46 -2.28 -19.29
C LEU A 257 5.42 -3.14 -20.08
N TYR A 258 5.97 -4.14 -19.43
CA TYR A 258 6.93 -5.08 -19.97
C TYR A 258 6.51 -6.49 -19.60
N ILE A 259 6.57 -7.42 -20.56
CA ILE A 259 6.41 -8.85 -20.35
C ILE A 259 7.66 -9.51 -20.91
N ALA A 260 8.36 -10.30 -20.09
CA ALA A 260 9.52 -11.05 -20.49
C ALA A 260 9.41 -12.51 -20.06
N ASP A 261 10.13 -13.37 -20.72
CA ASP A 261 10.30 -14.76 -20.29
C ASP A 261 11.14 -14.79 -19.01
N LEU A 262 10.67 -15.49 -18.00
CA LEU A 262 11.26 -15.49 -16.66
C LEU A 262 12.64 -16.16 -16.63
N GLU A 263 12.83 -17.22 -17.43
CA GLU A 263 14.07 -18.02 -17.43
C GLU A 263 15.18 -17.33 -18.23
N SER A 264 14.86 -16.89 -19.44
CA SER A 264 15.84 -16.28 -20.36
C SER A 264 16.04 -14.79 -20.20
N GLY A 265 15.05 -14.08 -19.61
CA GLY A 265 15.00 -12.61 -19.57
C GLY A 265 14.70 -11.98 -20.93
N GLU A 266 14.32 -12.78 -21.96
CA GLU A 266 13.96 -12.24 -23.26
C GLU A 266 12.69 -11.39 -23.17
N LEU A 267 12.76 -10.14 -23.63
CA LEU A 267 11.61 -9.26 -23.70
C LEU A 267 10.64 -9.74 -24.78
N LEU A 268 9.48 -10.25 -24.36
CA LEU A 268 8.45 -10.78 -25.27
C LEU A 268 7.54 -9.66 -25.77
N TRP A 269 7.24 -8.69 -24.91
CA TRP A 269 6.36 -7.58 -25.26
C TRP A 269 6.67 -6.34 -24.43
N LYS A 270 6.50 -5.18 -25.06
CA LYS A 270 6.49 -3.86 -24.42
C LYS A 270 5.30 -3.07 -24.94
N SER A 271 4.55 -2.45 -24.05
CA SER A 271 3.41 -1.62 -24.41
C SER A 271 3.84 -0.34 -25.14
N GLU A 272 2.91 0.29 -25.88
CA GLU A 272 2.89 1.75 -25.98
C GLU A 272 2.67 2.33 -24.57
N ARG A 273 2.85 3.62 -24.41
CA ARG A 273 2.60 4.27 -23.13
C ARG A 273 1.13 4.11 -22.71
N VAL A 274 0.87 3.43 -21.59
CA VAL A 274 -0.47 3.12 -21.08
C VAL A 274 -0.97 4.22 -20.15
N ALA A 275 -0.14 4.67 -19.21
CA ALA A 275 -0.52 5.70 -18.25
C ALA A 275 -0.71 7.07 -18.91
N ALA A 276 -1.55 7.91 -18.32
CA ALA A 276 -1.77 9.29 -18.77
C ALA A 276 -0.47 10.11 -18.80
N GLU A 277 -0.43 11.18 -19.58
CA GLU A 277 0.76 12.04 -19.70
C GLU A 277 1.19 12.57 -18.32
N ASN A 278 2.48 12.44 -18.01
CA ASN A 278 3.12 12.80 -16.72
C ASN A 278 2.76 11.91 -15.52
N TYR A 279 2.10 10.78 -15.73
CA TYR A 279 1.80 9.77 -14.71
C TYR A 279 2.42 8.43 -15.11
N GLY A 280 2.55 7.52 -14.17
CA GLY A 280 3.13 6.20 -14.37
C GLY A 280 2.47 5.14 -13.51
N PHE A 281 3.23 4.10 -13.20
CA PHE A 281 2.79 3.03 -12.33
C PHE A 281 3.63 3.05 -11.05
N ILE A 282 2.97 3.23 -9.91
CA ILE A 282 3.53 3.02 -8.57
C ILE A 282 2.97 1.74 -7.93
N ALA A 283 1.76 1.37 -8.29
CA ALA A 283 1.18 0.10 -7.90
C ALA A 283 1.81 -1.07 -8.69
N SER A 284 1.94 -2.21 -8.05
CA SER A 284 2.40 -3.44 -8.70
C SER A 284 1.33 -4.00 -9.63
N PRO A 285 1.69 -4.66 -10.74
CA PRO A 285 0.78 -5.53 -11.48
C PRO A 285 0.26 -6.65 -10.57
N VAL A 286 -0.99 -7.07 -10.74
CA VAL A 286 -1.59 -8.16 -9.97
C VAL A 286 -2.24 -9.21 -10.87
N ALA A 287 -2.13 -10.48 -10.52
CA ALA A 287 -2.79 -11.55 -11.23
C ALA A 287 -4.32 -11.46 -11.04
N VAL A 288 -5.05 -11.71 -12.10
CA VAL A 288 -6.51 -11.78 -12.14
C VAL A 288 -6.97 -13.20 -12.46
N SER A 289 -6.22 -13.87 -13.30
CA SER A 289 -6.38 -15.29 -13.63
C SER A 289 -5.01 -15.92 -13.91
N GLU A 290 -4.97 -17.15 -14.32
CA GLU A 290 -3.72 -17.84 -14.69
C GLU A 290 -3.00 -17.23 -15.92
N ASP A 291 -3.72 -16.45 -16.74
CA ASP A 291 -3.23 -15.87 -18.00
C ASP A 291 -3.50 -14.37 -18.16
N THR A 292 -4.06 -13.73 -17.15
CA THR A 292 -4.47 -12.32 -17.20
C THR A 292 -4.02 -11.56 -15.95
N PHE A 293 -3.53 -10.35 -16.14
CA PHE A 293 -3.12 -9.45 -15.06
C PHE A 293 -3.75 -8.07 -15.18
N ALA A 294 -3.87 -7.39 -14.05
CA ALA A 294 -4.32 -6.01 -13.97
C ALA A 294 -3.19 -5.08 -13.58
N VAL A 295 -3.25 -3.86 -14.09
CA VAL A 295 -2.42 -2.71 -13.68
C VAL A 295 -3.31 -1.51 -13.44
N VAL A 296 -2.93 -0.65 -12.50
CA VAL A 296 -3.59 0.61 -12.23
C VAL A 296 -2.57 1.74 -12.26
N ASP A 297 -2.86 2.81 -12.99
CA ASP A 297 -2.01 4.00 -13.00
C ASP A 297 -2.37 4.97 -11.86
N GLU A 298 -1.52 5.95 -11.62
CA GLU A 298 -1.70 6.97 -10.57
C GLU A 298 -3.00 7.78 -10.71
N THR A 299 -3.62 7.81 -11.90
CA THR A 299 -4.88 8.52 -12.14
C THR A 299 -6.11 7.67 -11.83
N GLY A 300 -5.91 6.38 -11.53
CA GLY A 300 -6.96 5.42 -11.25
C GLY A 300 -7.58 4.82 -12.50
N VAL A 301 -6.82 4.70 -13.58
CA VAL A 301 -7.22 3.91 -14.75
C VAL A 301 -6.70 2.49 -14.57
N ILE A 302 -7.61 1.53 -14.42
CA ILE A 302 -7.30 0.10 -14.38
C ILE A 302 -7.37 -0.45 -15.80
N ASN A 303 -6.37 -1.23 -16.18
CA ASN A 303 -6.36 -2.01 -17.41
C ASN A 303 -6.05 -3.46 -17.07
N THR A 304 -6.71 -4.39 -17.76
CA THR A 304 -6.34 -5.81 -17.75
C THR A 304 -5.75 -6.22 -19.09
N TYR A 305 -4.76 -7.09 -19.05
CA TYR A 305 -4.02 -7.60 -20.20
C TYR A 305 -3.87 -9.10 -20.11
N ASP A 306 -3.88 -9.79 -21.26
CA ASP A 306 -3.39 -11.16 -21.34
C ASP A 306 -1.84 -11.19 -21.39
N LEU A 307 -1.28 -12.38 -21.31
CA LEU A 307 0.19 -12.60 -21.31
C LEU A 307 0.85 -12.40 -22.69
N ASP A 308 0.07 -12.10 -23.74
CA ASP A 308 0.56 -11.67 -25.05
C ASP A 308 0.54 -10.12 -25.17
N GLY A 309 0.11 -9.42 -24.11
CA GLY A 309 0.05 -7.96 -24.06
C GLY A 309 -1.20 -7.37 -24.72
N LYS A 310 -2.21 -8.17 -25.01
CA LYS A 310 -3.46 -7.69 -25.57
C LYS A 310 -4.35 -7.17 -24.44
N SER A 311 -4.86 -5.94 -24.59
CA SER A 311 -5.82 -5.35 -23.65
C SER A 311 -7.14 -6.15 -23.66
N VAL A 312 -7.59 -6.54 -22.49
CA VAL A 312 -8.84 -7.29 -22.24
C VAL A 312 -9.95 -6.34 -21.81
N SER A 313 -9.72 -5.53 -20.78
CA SER A 313 -10.69 -4.58 -20.22
C SER A 313 -10.01 -3.33 -19.71
N GLN A 314 -10.79 -2.23 -19.62
CA GLN A 314 -10.34 -0.98 -19.03
C GLN A 314 -11.46 -0.33 -18.21
N ARG A 315 -11.10 0.27 -17.07
CA ARG A 315 -12.02 1.04 -16.23
C ARG A 315 -11.32 2.26 -15.63
N THR A 316 -12.06 3.37 -15.52
CA THR A 316 -11.60 4.58 -14.82
C THR A 316 -12.35 4.70 -13.49
N LEU A 317 -11.62 4.83 -12.39
CA LEU A 317 -12.18 4.91 -11.04
C LEU A 317 -12.60 6.33 -10.65
N GLY A 318 -12.03 7.36 -11.29
CA GLY A 318 -12.29 8.77 -10.98
C GLY A 318 -11.54 9.28 -9.72
N ALA A 319 -10.63 8.50 -9.17
CA ALA A 319 -9.76 8.87 -8.04
C ALA A 319 -8.39 8.22 -8.22
N SER A 320 -7.33 8.86 -7.71
CA SER A 320 -5.97 8.33 -7.78
C SER A 320 -5.80 7.03 -7.00
N VAL A 321 -4.92 6.16 -7.48
CA VAL A 321 -4.55 4.91 -6.81
C VAL A 321 -3.04 4.86 -6.67
N TYR A 322 -2.55 4.73 -5.44
CA TYR A 322 -1.11 4.67 -5.13
C TYR A 322 -0.71 3.34 -4.49
N THR A 323 -1.67 2.51 -4.15
CA THR A 323 -1.45 1.19 -3.56
C THR A 323 -1.68 0.08 -4.56
N THR A 324 -0.93 -0.99 -4.41
CA THR A 324 -1.14 -2.20 -5.19
C THR A 324 -2.54 -2.76 -4.88
N PRO A 325 -3.36 -3.03 -5.90
CA PRO A 325 -4.60 -3.77 -5.71
C PRO A 325 -4.33 -5.13 -5.06
N ALA A 326 -5.26 -5.62 -4.26
CA ALA A 326 -5.21 -6.98 -3.76
C ALA A 326 -6.07 -7.89 -4.62
N SER A 327 -5.68 -9.15 -4.78
CA SER A 327 -6.51 -10.16 -5.44
C SER A 327 -7.21 -11.02 -4.40
N MET A 328 -8.47 -11.33 -4.64
CA MET A 328 -9.23 -12.32 -3.88
C MET A 328 -9.04 -13.72 -4.49
N GLU A 329 -9.34 -14.77 -3.74
CA GLU A 329 -9.18 -16.17 -4.22
C GLU A 329 -10.04 -16.49 -5.48
N ASN A 330 -11.16 -15.80 -5.66
CA ASN A 330 -12.02 -15.95 -6.83
C ASN A 330 -11.55 -15.14 -8.06
N GLY A 331 -10.40 -14.44 -7.96
CA GLY A 331 -9.83 -13.60 -9.02
C GLY A 331 -10.39 -12.17 -9.06
N ASP A 332 -11.25 -11.77 -8.11
CA ASP A 332 -11.71 -10.40 -8.00
C ASP A 332 -10.58 -9.49 -7.51
N ILE A 333 -10.62 -8.23 -7.92
CA ILE A 333 -9.61 -7.22 -7.65
C ILE A 333 -10.14 -6.21 -6.64
N VAL A 334 -9.47 -6.09 -5.51
CA VAL A 334 -9.76 -5.08 -4.49
C VAL A 334 -8.90 -3.84 -4.75
N VAL A 335 -9.54 -2.71 -4.95
CA VAL A 335 -8.86 -1.42 -5.16
C VAL A 335 -9.34 -0.42 -4.13
N VAL A 336 -8.38 0.21 -3.45
CA VAL A 336 -8.65 1.29 -2.49
C VAL A 336 -8.06 2.57 -3.04
N PRO A 337 -8.88 3.42 -3.68
CA PRO A 337 -8.43 4.69 -4.21
C PRO A 337 -8.12 5.67 -3.08
N VAL A 338 -7.28 6.65 -3.38
CA VAL A 338 -7.02 7.77 -2.48
C VAL A 338 -8.26 8.64 -2.40
N SER A 339 -9.04 8.47 -1.36
CA SER A 339 -10.23 9.28 -1.08
C SER A 339 -10.19 9.79 0.35
N SER A 340 -10.92 10.86 0.63
CA SER A 340 -11.08 11.36 2.01
C SER A 340 -11.86 10.37 2.88
N ASP A 341 -12.60 9.48 2.24
CA ASP A 341 -13.62 8.65 2.87
C ASP A 341 -13.22 7.17 2.95
N GLY A 342 -12.08 6.76 2.37
CA GLY A 342 -11.57 5.39 2.46
C GLY A 342 -12.43 4.38 1.68
N ASP A 343 -12.82 4.74 0.45
CA ASP A 343 -13.63 3.87 -0.41
C ASP A 343 -12.90 2.57 -0.74
N ILE A 344 -13.60 1.45 -0.73
CA ILE A 344 -13.13 0.14 -1.18
C ILE A 344 -13.99 -0.29 -2.36
N ASN A 345 -13.36 -0.65 -3.46
CA ASN A 345 -14.05 -1.13 -4.65
C ASN A 345 -13.55 -2.52 -5.01
N VAL A 346 -14.46 -3.42 -5.32
CA VAL A 346 -14.14 -4.76 -5.78
C VAL A 346 -14.69 -4.97 -7.18
N TYR A 347 -13.85 -5.46 -8.05
CA TYR A 347 -14.13 -5.68 -9.46
C TYR A 347 -13.81 -7.11 -9.84
N THR A 348 -14.68 -7.69 -10.67
CA THR A 348 -14.41 -8.97 -11.33
C THR A 348 -13.25 -8.87 -12.31
N ALA A 349 -12.74 -9.99 -12.78
CA ALA A 349 -11.66 -10.08 -13.76
C ALA A 349 -11.88 -9.23 -15.04
N ASP A 350 -13.12 -9.06 -15.47
CA ASP A 350 -13.52 -8.22 -16.61
C ASP A 350 -13.86 -6.76 -16.21
N LEU A 351 -13.43 -6.35 -15.01
CA LEU A 351 -13.59 -5.02 -14.44
C LEU A 351 -15.05 -4.57 -14.28
N LYS A 352 -15.98 -5.47 -14.11
CA LYS A 352 -17.32 -5.14 -13.63
C LYS A 352 -17.28 -4.98 -12.12
N GLU A 353 -17.98 -3.98 -11.62
CA GLU A 353 -18.11 -3.78 -10.18
C GLU A 353 -18.91 -4.92 -9.57
N GLU A 354 -18.27 -5.66 -8.66
CA GLU A 354 -18.95 -6.68 -7.86
C GLU A 354 -19.63 -6.01 -6.67
N TRP A 355 -18.86 -5.19 -5.94
CA TRP A 355 -19.39 -4.34 -4.90
C TRP A 355 -18.47 -3.15 -4.62
N ALA A 356 -19.04 -2.12 -4.01
CA ALA A 356 -18.29 -0.96 -3.50
C ALA A 356 -18.75 -0.63 -2.08
N TYR A 357 -17.79 -0.24 -1.24
CA TYR A 357 -18.02 0.27 0.10
C TYR A 357 -17.52 1.70 0.18
N LYS A 358 -18.34 2.58 0.78
CA LYS A 358 -17.95 3.94 1.09
C LYS A 358 -17.80 4.08 2.60
N SER A 359 -16.60 4.36 3.05
CA SER A 359 -16.35 4.66 4.44
C SER A 359 -17.02 6.01 4.78
N THR A 360 -18.14 5.96 5.49
CA THR A 360 -18.70 7.18 6.07
C THR A 360 -17.90 7.50 7.33
N ALA A 361 -17.25 8.65 7.37
CA ALA A 361 -16.71 9.20 8.61
C ALA A 361 -17.81 9.13 9.68
N ALA A 362 -17.50 8.49 10.81
CA ALA A 362 -18.41 8.08 11.90
C ALA A 362 -19.75 8.81 11.88
N GLU A 363 -20.82 8.09 11.57
CA GLU A 363 -22.18 8.59 11.77
C GLU A 363 -22.26 9.11 13.21
N SER A 364 -22.37 10.43 13.36
CA SER A 364 -22.74 11.02 14.62
C SER A 364 -24.02 10.33 15.05
N THR A 365 -24.00 9.62 16.16
CA THR A 365 -25.15 9.00 16.79
C THR A 365 -26.21 10.05 17.03
N GLU A 366 -27.07 10.25 16.05
CA GLU A 366 -28.34 10.91 16.22
C GLU A 366 -29.24 9.90 16.95
N THR A 367 -29.15 9.95 18.28
CA THR A 367 -30.15 9.33 19.16
C THR A 367 -31.48 9.88 18.75
N ALA A 368 -32.32 9.06 18.16
CA ALA A 368 -33.72 9.28 17.97
C ALA A 368 -34.35 9.48 19.38
N ALA A 369 -34.53 10.73 19.75
CA ALA A 369 -35.43 11.09 20.86
C ALA A 369 -36.84 10.81 20.36
N GLU A 370 -37.37 9.63 20.66
CA GLU A 370 -38.81 9.38 20.61
C GLU A 370 -39.50 10.35 21.53
N SER A 371 -40.15 11.35 20.97
CA SER A 371 -41.12 12.20 21.67
C SER A 371 -42.36 11.35 21.96
N THR A 372 -42.45 10.84 23.17
CA THR A 372 -43.75 10.47 23.75
C THR A 372 -44.50 11.72 24.16
N GLU A 373 -45.33 12.23 23.27
CA GLU A 373 -46.49 13.06 23.69
C GLU A 373 -47.59 12.08 24.09
N GLU A 374 -47.74 11.89 25.40
CA GLU A 374 -49.00 11.46 25.97
C GLU A 374 -49.74 12.69 26.54
N GLY A 375 -50.97 12.81 26.08
CA GLY A 375 -51.87 13.90 26.31
C GLY A 375 -52.32 14.10 27.75
N LYS A 376 -52.71 15.31 27.99
CA LYS A 376 -53.91 15.69 28.73
C LYS A 376 -54.34 17.10 28.34
#